data_a65afbd9be9748308f4416785cc5f425
#
_entry.id   a65afbd9be9748308f4416785cc5f425
#
_cell.length_a   1.000
_cell.length_b   1.000
_cell.length_c   1.000
_cell.angle_alpha   90.00
_cell.angle_beta   90.00
_cell.angle_gamma   90.00
#
_symmetry.space_group_name_H-M   'P 1'
#
loop_
_entity.id
_entity.type
_entity.pdbx_description
1 polymer ?
#
loop_
_entity_poly.entity_id
_entity_poly.type
_entity_poly.pdbx_seq_one_letter_code
_entity_poly.pdbx_strand_id
1 'polypeptide(L)'
;MVLNPDAGASTSVASSGRKEPDVNAVGEARFQRISYGNDPLQAGDLRVPLGDGPFPVVVLIHGGFWRSGFDSSLMTLLAEDATARGVATWNIDYRSVGDPGGGYPGTLEDVAQAIDHLPHVDEPLALDDVIVIGHSAGGHLALWAGSRGQLSPGDPGASPIIEPHTVVAQAAVVDLRLAAKVNLGSSAVEALLGGEPDEVSEHYRVAQPVFGGHRIIAVHGRYDQTVPISQSALIPGAVGIFSDTGTHFDVLDPGHDLWLRTVAELGLSNPN
;
A
#
# COMPACT_ATOMS: atom_id res chain seq x y z
N MET A 1 65.34 15.78 -45.79
CA MET A 1 64.94 14.59 -46.51
C MET A 1 64.39 13.63 -45.49
N VAL A 2 63.23 13.45 -45.38
CA VAL A 2 62.04 12.79 -45.77
C VAL A 2 60.89 13.21 -44.88
N LEU A 3 59.79 13.56 -45.47
CA LEU A 3 58.52 13.90 -44.91
C LEU A 3 57.83 12.69 -44.25
N ASN A 4 57.08 12.95 -43.20
CA ASN A 4 56.01 12.07 -42.73
C ASN A 4 54.72 12.87 -42.51
N PRO A 5 53.64 12.58 -43.19
CA PRO A 5 52.32 13.03 -42.79
C PRO A 5 51.50 11.86 -42.28
N ASP A 6 50.77 12.04 -41.23
CA ASP A 6 49.36 11.69 -41.14
C ASP A 6 48.82 11.94 -39.74
N ALA A 7 47.99 12.97 -39.62
CA ALA A 7 47.16 13.23 -38.49
C ALA A 7 45.84 12.48 -38.69
N GLY A 8 45.64 11.37 -37.98
CA GLY A 8 44.38 10.69 -37.88
C GLY A 8 43.55 11.26 -36.71
N ALA A 9 42.53 12.07 -37.04
CA ALA A 9 41.53 12.52 -36.06
C ALA A 9 40.63 11.35 -35.66
N SER A 10 40.76 10.90 -34.42
CA SER A 10 39.83 9.97 -33.78
C SER A 10 38.68 10.76 -33.14
N THR A 11 37.53 10.76 -33.79
CA THR A 11 36.28 11.22 -33.20
C THR A 11 35.79 10.18 -32.21
N SER A 12 35.94 10.48 -30.91
CA SER A 12 35.30 9.69 -29.85
C SER A 12 33.79 9.99 -29.84
N VAL A 13 32.99 9.01 -30.25
CA VAL A 13 31.55 9.00 -30.05
C VAL A 13 31.32 8.75 -28.57
N ALA A 14 30.78 9.74 -27.86
CA ALA A 14 30.31 9.59 -26.50
C ALA A 14 29.12 8.60 -26.50
N SER A 15 29.32 7.40 -25.96
CA SER A 15 28.26 6.47 -25.67
C SER A 15 27.48 7.02 -24.49
N SER A 16 26.25 7.45 -24.74
CA SER A 16 25.26 7.72 -23.69
C SER A 16 24.97 6.42 -22.99
N GLY A 17 25.60 6.22 -21.82
CA GLY A 17 25.30 5.10 -20.94
C GLY A 17 23.88 5.22 -20.41
N ARG A 18 22.94 4.53 -21.03
CA ARG A 18 21.73 4.09 -20.35
C ARG A 18 22.19 3.12 -19.27
N LYS A 19 21.96 3.48 -18.01
CA LYS A 19 22.05 2.54 -16.91
C LYS A 19 20.98 1.48 -17.16
N GLU A 20 21.39 0.27 -17.50
CA GLU A 20 20.48 -0.86 -17.54
C GLU A 20 19.90 -1.04 -16.13
N PRO A 21 18.57 -1.24 -15.98
CA PRO A 21 18.00 -1.55 -14.67
C PRO A 21 18.53 -2.91 -14.20
N ASP A 22 18.86 -3.01 -12.93
CA ASP A 22 19.21 -4.28 -12.26
C ASP A 22 18.01 -5.23 -12.36
N VAL A 23 18.00 -6.07 -13.39
CA VAL A 23 16.95 -7.08 -13.60
C VAL A 23 17.31 -8.31 -12.82
N ASN A 24 17.00 -8.32 -11.53
CA ASN A 24 16.90 -9.56 -10.78
C ASN A 24 15.53 -10.20 -11.10
N ALA A 25 15.51 -11.01 -12.14
CA ALA A 25 14.35 -11.82 -12.50
C ALA A 25 14.15 -12.92 -11.43
N VAL A 26 13.36 -12.60 -10.42
CA VAL A 26 12.72 -13.62 -9.59
C VAL A 26 11.33 -13.86 -10.18
N GLY A 27 11.19 -14.94 -11.00
CA GLY A 27 9.95 -15.22 -11.71
C GLY A 27 9.51 -14.04 -12.61
N GLU A 28 8.91 -14.20 -13.65
CA GLU A 28 8.37 -13.36 -14.71
C GLU A 28 7.92 -11.91 -14.41
N ALA A 29 8.66 -11.13 -13.60
CA ALA A 29 8.35 -9.74 -13.23
C ALA A 29 9.61 -8.88 -13.05
N ARG A 30 9.52 -7.58 -13.36
CA ARG A 30 10.53 -6.58 -13.00
C ARG A 30 10.33 -6.18 -11.54
N PHE A 31 11.41 -6.05 -10.80
CA PHE A 31 11.41 -5.65 -9.39
C PHE A 31 12.29 -4.44 -9.17
N GLN A 32 11.77 -3.45 -8.44
CA GLN A 32 12.50 -2.25 -8.05
C GLN A 32 12.08 -1.83 -6.64
N ARG A 33 13.04 -1.45 -5.79
CA ARG A 33 12.73 -0.70 -4.58
C ARG A 33 12.89 0.79 -4.87
N ILE A 34 11.83 1.56 -4.70
CA ILE A 34 11.75 2.97 -5.05
C ILE A 34 11.46 3.79 -3.81
N SER A 35 12.25 4.86 -3.58
CA SER A 35 11.97 5.84 -2.54
C SER A 35 10.94 6.85 -3.04
N TYR A 36 9.92 7.11 -2.22
CA TYR A 36 8.90 8.13 -2.48
C TYR A 36 9.09 9.37 -1.59
N GLY A 37 10.08 9.36 -0.69
CA GLY A 37 10.43 10.45 0.21
C GLY A 37 11.91 10.43 0.59
N ASN A 38 12.27 11.21 1.62
CA ASN A 38 13.66 11.39 2.05
C ASN A 38 14.08 10.43 3.19
N ASP A 39 13.13 9.83 3.89
CA ASP A 39 13.40 8.88 4.96
C ASP A 39 13.57 7.47 4.35
N PRO A 40 14.48 6.62 4.87
CA PRO A 40 14.64 5.24 4.39
C PRO A 40 13.37 4.40 4.44
N LEU A 41 12.44 4.69 5.35
CA LEU A 41 11.13 4.02 5.46
C LEU A 41 10.10 4.57 4.47
N GLN A 42 10.39 5.70 3.81
CA GLN A 42 9.57 6.23 2.73
C GLN A 42 9.97 5.59 1.40
N ALA A 43 9.77 4.28 1.31
CA ALA A 43 10.09 3.48 0.12
C ALA A 43 9.06 2.37 -0.07
N GLY A 44 9.03 1.79 -1.24
CA GLY A 44 8.21 0.64 -1.54
C GLY A 44 8.86 -0.29 -2.55
N ASP A 45 8.35 -1.49 -2.60
CA ASP A 45 8.74 -2.54 -3.52
C ASP A 45 7.75 -2.56 -4.69
N LEU A 46 8.20 -2.11 -5.84
CA LEU A 46 7.44 -2.17 -7.09
C LEU A 46 7.74 -3.48 -7.80
N ARG A 47 6.70 -4.23 -8.13
CA ARG A 47 6.76 -5.37 -9.05
C ARG A 47 5.88 -5.10 -10.25
N VAL A 48 6.41 -5.28 -11.44
CA VAL A 48 5.68 -5.04 -12.70
C VAL A 48 5.76 -6.31 -13.56
N PRO A 49 4.63 -6.85 -14.04
CA PRO A 49 4.67 -8.00 -14.95
C PRO A 49 5.52 -7.74 -16.19
N LEU A 50 6.01 -8.78 -16.84
CA LEU A 50 6.66 -8.63 -18.16
C LEU A 50 5.61 -8.29 -19.21
N GLY A 51 6.00 -7.47 -20.19
CA GLY A 51 5.15 -7.03 -21.30
C GLY A 51 5.09 -5.51 -21.43
N ASP A 52 4.27 -5.06 -22.36
CA ASP A 52 4.21 -3.63 -22.74
C ASP A 52 3.27 -2.80 -21.86
N GLY A 53 2.35 -3.44 -21.10
CA GLY A 53 1.35 -2.75 -20.27
C GLY A 53 0.33 -1.93 -21.09
N PRO A 54 -0.32 -0.87 -20.54
CA PRO A 54 -0.20 -0.51 -19.13
C PRO A 54 -0.84 -1.56 -18.20
N PHE A 55 -0.24 -1.74 -17.00
CA PHE A 55 -0.70 -2.71 -16.03
C PHE A 55 -1.57 -2.05 -14.96
N PRO A 56 -2.72 -2.65 -14.57
CA PRO A 56 -3.48 -2.23 -13.39
C PRO A 56 -2.57 -2.25 -12.16
N VAL A 57 -2.84 -1.36 -11.18
CA VAL A 57 -1.98 -1.20 -10.01
C VAL A 57 -2.69 -1.62 -8.74
N VAL A 58 -2.03 -2.45 -7.95
CA VAL A 58 -2.42 -2.79 -6.59
C VAL A 58 -1.39 -2.23 -5.61
N VAL A 59 -1.79 -1.28 -4.78
CA VAL A 59 -1.01 -0.79 -3.64
C VAL A 59 -1.27 -1.71 -2.45
N LEU A 60 -0.21 -2.15 -1.77
CA LEU A 60 -0.32 -2.98 -0.57
C LEU A 60 0.23 -2.24 0.64
N ILE A 61 -0.54 -2.26 1.75
CA ILE A 61 -0.22 -1.55 2.99
C ILE A 61 -0.21 -2.54 4.15
N HIS A 62 0.95 -2.73 4.77
CA HIS A 62 1.14 -3.71 5.83
C HIS A 62 0.47 -3.31 7.15
N GLY A 63 0.21 -4.33 7.99
CA GLY A 63 -0.26 -4.16 9.36
C GLY A 63 0.85 -3.96 10.38
N GLY A 64 0.53 -4.22 11.67
CA GLY A 64 1.49 -4.10 12.78
C GLY A 64 1.10 -3.06 13.81
N PHE A 65 -0.19 -2.76 13.97
CA PHE A 65 -0.71 -1.75 14.91
C PHE A 65 -0.04 -0.38 14.78
N TRP A 66 0.34 0.01 13.56
CA TRP A 66 1.07 1.25 13.24
C TRP A 66 2.39 1.43 14.02
N ARG A 67 2.96 0.35 14.58
CA ARG A 67 4.20 0.36 15.38
C ARG A 67 5.41 -0.03 14.54
N SER A 68 6.56 0.54 14.87
CA SER A 68 7.85 0.15 14.29
C SER A 68 8.16 -1.33 14.53
N GLY A 69 8.99 -1.92 13.66
CA GLY A 69 9.34 -3.34 13.69
C GLY A 69 8.47 -4.22 12.79
N PHE A 70 7.51 -3.64 12.08
CA PHE A 70 6.78 -4.26 10.98
C PHE A 70 7.04 -3.48 9.69
N ASP A 71 7.05 -4.18 8.57
CA ASP A 71 7.37 -3.62 7.26
C ASP A 71 6.58 -4.32 6.13
N SER A 72 6.83 -3.89 4.89
CA SER A 72 6.18 -4.40 3.69
C SER A 72 6.39 -5.90 3.46
N SER A 73 7.37 -6.55 4.12
CA SER A 73 7.59 -8.01 3.98
C SER A 73 6.37 -8.83 4.37
N LEU A 74 5.50 -8.31 5.25
CA LEU A 74 4.23 -8.95 5.61
C LEU A 74 3.29 -9.16 4.42
N MET A 75 3.36 -8.29 3.41
CA MET A 75 2.48 -8.34 2.24
C MET A 75 3.17 -8.94 1.00
N THR A 76 4.45 -9.35 1.10
CA THR A 76 5.25 -9.79 -0.05
C THR A 76 4.62 -10.95 -0.81
N LEU A 77 4.11 -11.97 -0.11
CA LEU A 77 3.48 -13.13 -0.77
C LEU A 77 2.24 -12.74 -1.58
N LEU A 78 1.43 -11.79 -1.07
CA LEU A 78 0.27 -11.28 -1.81
C LEU A 78 0.71 -10.43 -3.00
N ALA A 79 1.79 -9.63 -2.84
CA ALA A 79 2.35 -8.84 -3.94
C ALA A 79 2.84 -9.74 -5.08
N GLU A 80 3.54 -10.81 -4.75
CA GLU A 80 4.04 -11.79 -5.73
C GLU A 80 2.90 -12.52 -6.45
N ASP A 81 1.90 -13.01 -5.70
CA ASP A 81 0.73 -13.67 -6.29
C ASP A 81 -0.09 -12.71 -7.17
N ALA A 82 -0.32 -11.47 -6.72
CA ALA A 82 -1.02 -10.48 -7.52
C ALA A 82 -0.25 -10.12 -8.80
N THR A 83 1.09 -9.99 -8.71
CA THR A 83 1.91 -9.73 -9.90
C THR A 83 1.88 -10.90 -10.89
N ALA A 84 1.90 -12.14 -10.41
CA ALA A 84 1.74 -13.32 -11.26
C ALA A 84 0.37 -13.38 -11.96
N ARG A 85 -0.64 -12.69 -11.41
CA ARG A 85 -1.97 -12.52 -12.02
C ARG A 85 -2.06 -11.36 -13.02
N GLY A 86 -0.96 -10.69 -13.32
CA GLY A 86 -0.87 -9.68 -14.37
C GLY A 86 -1.11 -8.23 -13.93
N VAL A 87 -1.00 -7.92 -12.64
CA VAL A 87 -1.10 -6.55 -12.13
C VAL A 87 0.23 -6.06 -11.59
N ALA A 88 0.53 -4.78 -11.72
CA ALA A 88 1.66 -4.18 -11.03
C ALA A 88 1.33 -4.04 -9.53
N THR A 89 2.31 -4.32 -8.66
CA THR A 89 2.13 -4.16 -7.21
C THR A 89 3.10 -3.13 -6.65
N TRP A 90 2.57 -2.24 -5.81
CA TRP A 90 3.31 -1.23 -5.06
C TRP A 90 3.15 -1.52 -3.56
N ASN A 91 4.11 -2.28 -2.99
CA ASN A 91 4.10 -2.73 -1.59
C ASN A 91 4.93 -1.76 -0.76
N ILE A 92 4.26 -0.91 0.02
CA ILE A 92 4.89 0.26 0.66
C ILE A 92 5.28 -0.02 2.11
N ASP A 93 6.42 0.57 2.50
CA ASP A 93 6.73 0.88 3.90
C ASP A 93 6.24 2.29 4.22
N TYR A 94 6.14 2.61 5.50
CA TYR A 94 5.79 3.94 6.02
C TYR A 94 6.35 4.09 7.43
N ARG A 95 6.65 5.32 7.86
CA ARG A 95 7.11 5.59 9.23
C ARG A 95 5.98 5.30 10.22
N SER A 96 6.28 4.47 11.19
CA SER A 96 5.37 3.97 12.21
C SER A 96 5.64 4.61 13.58
N VAL A 97 4.74 4.44 14.52
CA VAL A 97 4.96 4.83 15.93
C VAL A 97 6.21 4.15 16.46
N GLY A 98 7.17 4.96 16.94
CA GLY A 98 8.50 4.53 17.35
C GLY A 98 9.60 4.92 16.36
N ASP A 99 9.26 5.22 15.11
CA ASP A 99 10.20 5.78 14.13
C ASP A 99 10.21 7.31 14.20
N PRO A 100 11.32 7.97 13.88
CA PRO A 100 11.36 9.42 13.81
C PRO A 100 10.33 9.97 12.80
N GLY A 101 9.40 10.79 13.27
CA GLY A 101 8.33 11.35 12.43
C GLY A 101 7.18 10.40 12.13
N GLY A 102 7.15 9.19 12.70
CA GLY A 102 6.00 8.27 12.64
C GLY A 102 4.88 8.66 13.60
N GLY A 103 3.73 8.01 13.49
CA GLY A 103 2.50 8.43 14.14
C GLY A 103 1.80 9.57 13.37
N TYR A 104 0.79 10.19 13.99
CA TYR A 104 0.08 11.31 13.39
C TYR A 104 0.94 12.59 13.38
N PRO A 105 1.03 13.35 12.28
CA PRO A 105 0.43 13.05 10.98
C PRO A 105 1.29 12.19 10.05
N GLY A 106 2.57 11.93 10.40
CA GLY A 106 3.59 11.43 9.49
C GLY A 106 3.25 10.08 8.85
N THR A 107 2.65 9.14 9.60
CA THR A 107 2.20 7.84 9.05
C THR A 107 1.16 8.03 7.94
N LEU A 108 0.20 8.93 8.15
CA LEU A 108 -0.84 9.24 7.15
C LEU A 108 -0.24 9.94 5.92
N GLU A 109 0.66 10.91 6.15
CA GLU A 109 1.35 11.64 5.09
C GLU A 109 2.20 10.70 4.23
N ASP A 110 2.89 9.73 4.85
CA ASP A 110 3.69 8.75 4.12
C ASP A 110 2.85 7.87 3.21
N VAL A 111 1.72 7.35 3.70
CA VAL A 111 0.79 6.56 2.89
C VAL A 111 0.21 7.40 1.75
N ALA A 112 -0.18 8.64 2.02
CA ALA A 112 -0.66 9.56 0.98
C ALA A 112 0.41 9.81 -0.08
N GLN A 113 1.64 10.13 0.34
CA GLN A 113 2.76 10.41 -0.54
C GLN A 113 3.16 9.19 -1.37
N ALA A 114 3.15 7.99 -0.78
CA ALA A 114 3.47 6.75 -1.49
C ALA A 114 2.49 6.46 -2.64
N ILE A 115 1.19 6.68 -2.42
CA ILE A 115 0.16 6.49 -3.45
C ILE A 115 0.28 7.59 -4.52
N ASP A 116 0.44 8.85 -4.10
CA ASP A 116 0.57 10.00 -5.01
C ASP A 116 1.92 10.03 -5.75
N HIS A 117 2.87 9.17 -5.39
CA HIS A 117 4.13 9.00 -6.11
C HIS A 117 3.99 8.17 -7.40
N LEU A 118 2.96 7.35 -7.54
CA LEU A 118 2.78 6.44 -8.69
C LEU A 118 2.89 7.13 -10.06
N PRO A 119 2.39 8.36 -10.29
CA PRO A 119 2.56 9.06 -11.57
C PRO A 119 4.01 9.43 -11.92
N HIS A 120 4.92 9.35 -10.95
CA HIS A 120 6.35 9.67 -11.15
C HIS A 120 7.21 8.42 -11.38
N VAL A 121 6.60 7.24 -11.37
CA VAL A 121 7.27 5.96 -11.62
C VAL A 121 7.40 5.77 -13.13
N ASP A 122 8.62 5.47 -13.61
CA ASP A 122 8.90 5.24 -15.03
C ASP A 122 8.60 3.79 -15.43
N GLU A 123 7.34 3.39 -15.30
CA GLU A 123 6.82 2.06 -15.67
C GLU A 123 5.41 2.22 -16.28
N PRO A 124 4.98 1.31 -17.16
CA PRO A 124 3.69 1.39 -17.83
C PRO A 124 2.54 1.00 -16.88
N LEU A 125 2.15 1.91 -16.01
CA LEU A 125 1.09 1.74 -15.01
C LEU A 125 -0.23 2.33 -15.49
N ALA A 126 -1.34 1.60 -15.32
CA ALA A 126 -2.69 2.11 -15.51
C ALA A 126 -3.17 2.74 -14.19
N LEU A 127 -3.18 4.07 -14.12
CA LEU A 127 -3.47 4.81 -12.88
C LEU A 127 -4.93 5.24 -12.75
N ASP A 128 -5.77 4.95 -13.74
CA ASP A 128 -7.20 5.30 -13.72
C ASP A 128 -8.01 4.34 -12.81
N ASP A 129 -7.47 3.18 -12.48
CA ASP A 129 -8.13 2.14 -11.65
C ASP A 129 -7.14 1.53 -10.66
N VAL A 130 -6.71 2.36 -9.68
CA VAL A 130 -5.82 1.93 -8.61
C VAL A 130 -6.61 1.23 -7.52
N ILE A 131 -6.17 0.02 -7.15
CA ILE A 131 -6.69 -0.76 -6.03
C ILE A 131 -5.74 -0.57 -4.84
N VAL A 132 -6.29 -0.34 -3.65
CA VAL A 132 -5.50 -0.33 -2.41
C VAL A 132 -5.94 -1.46 -1.51
N ILE A 133 -5.02 -2.34 -1.13
CA ILE A 133 -5.24 -3.46 -0.22
C ILE A 133 -4.44 -3.21 1.05
N GLY A 134 -5.08 -3.27 2.20
CA GLY A 134 -4.38 -3.13 3.47
C GLY A 134 -4.80 -4.19 4.48
N HIS A 135 -3.83 -4.64 5.28
CA HIS A 135 -4.03 -5.62 6.34
C HIS A 135 -4.03 -4.96 7.71
N SER A 136 -5.01 -5.27 8.56
CA SER A 136 -5.04 -4.85 9.99
C SER A 136 -4.95 -3.31 10.13
N ALA A 137 -3.91 -2.79 10.76
CA ALA A 137 -3.58 -1.35 10.79
C ALA A 137 -3.43 -0.77 9.37
N GLY A 138 -2.82 -1.53 8.43
CA GLY A 138 -2.76 -1.15 7.02
C GLY A 138 -4.13 -1.15 6.35
N GLY A 139 -5.06 -1.99 6.82
CA GLY A 139 -6.46 -1.98 6.37
C GLY A 139 -7.18 -0.68 6.75
N HIS A 140 -6.90 -0.15 7.95
CA HIS A 140 -7.32 1.19 8.34
C HIS A 140 -6.73 2.25 7.40
N LEU A 141 -5.41 2.20 7.16
CA LEU A 141 -4.73 3.16 6.28
C LEU A 141 -5.24 3.08 4.83
N ALA A 142 -5.60 1.88 4.34
CA ALA A 142 -6.21 1.70 3.03
C ALA A 142 -7.61 2.36 2.94
N LEU A 143 -8.46 2.14 3.95
CA LEU A 143 -9.78 2.79 4.04
C LEU A 143 -9.65 4.31 4.13
N TRP A 144 -8.71 4.80 4.92
CA TRP A 144 -8.41 6.23 5.03
C TRP A 144 -7.92 6.79 3.69
N ALA A 145 -7.00 6.10 3.00
CA ALA A 145 -6.49 6.51 1.70
C ALA A 145 -7.60 6.65 0.66
N GLY A 146 -8.60 5.75 0.65
CA GLY A 146 -9.77 5.84 -0.21
C GLY A 146 -10.70 7.01 0.13
N SER A 147 -10.60 7.58 1.34
CA SER A 147 -11.44 8.69 1.78
C SER A 147 -10.76 10.07 1.72
N ARG A 148 -9.50 10.15 1.28
CA ARG A 148 -8.69 11.39 1.27
C ARG A 148 -9.33 12.55 0.50
N GLY A 149 -10.07 12.27 -0.55
CA GLY A 149 -10.82 13.29 -1.32
C GLY A 149 -11.91 14.02 -0.50
N GLN A 150 -12.27 13.48 0.67
CA GLN A 150 -13.27 14.06 1.58
C GLN A 150 -12.64 14.85 2.74
N LEU A 151 -11.30 14.88 2.84
CA LEU A 151 -10.57 15.65 3.84
C LEU A 151 -10.68 17.14 3.56
N SER A 152 -10.64 17.96 4.63
CA SER A 152 -10.64 19.42 4.49
C SER A 152 -9.30 19.89 3.90
N PRO A 153 -9.30 20.99 3.11
CA PRO A 153 -8.05 21.57 2.64
C PRO A 153 -7.11 21.91 3.81
N GLY A 154 -5.89 21.41 3.76
CA GLY A 154 -4.88 21.55 4.81
C GLY A 154 -4.80 20.39 5.81
N ASP A 155 -5.75 19.47 5.80
CA ASP A 155 -5.60 18.22 6.55
C ASP A 155 -4.44 17.38 5.96
N PRO A 156 -3.69 16.64 6.79
CA PRO A 156 -2.70 15.69 6.32
C PRO A 156 -3.27 14.73 5.27
N GLY A 157 -2.64 14.62 4.12
CA GLY A 157 -3.05 13.75 3.01
C GLY A 157 -4.23 14.26 2.18
N ALA A 158 -4.75 15.47 2.42
CA ALA A 158 -5.81 16.07 1.60
C ALA A 158 -5.36 16.30 0.14
N SER A 159 -6.33 16.45 -0.75
CA SER A 159 -6.10 16.71 -2.19
C SER A 159 -5.28 15.62 -2.88
N PRO A 160 -5.78 14.36 -2.89
CA PRO A 160 -5.07 13.22 -3.50
C PRO A 160 -4.82 13.48 -5.00
N ILE A 161 -3.64 13.06 -5.48
CA ILE A 161 -3.34 12.97 -6.92
C ILE A 161 -3.98 11.70 -7.49
N ILE A 162 -3.92 10.62 -6.71
CA ILE A 162 -4.55 9.34 -7.03
C ILE A 162 -5.67 9.06 -6.03
N GLU A 163 -6.89 8.91 -6.56
CA GLU A 163 -8.04 8.43 -5.79
C GLU A 163 -8.24 6.94 -6.05
N PRO A 164 -8.08 6.05 -5.04
CA PRO A 164 -8.32 4.63 -5.22
C PRO A 164 -9.76 4.34 -5.65
N HIS A 165 -9.93 3.57 -6.72
CA HIS A 165 -11.25 3.12 -7.18
C HIS A 165 -11.82 2.02 -6.28
N THR A 166 -10.96 1.10 -5.82
CA THR A 166 -11.35 -0.02 -4.97
C THR A 166 -10.41 -0.12 -3.76
N VAL A 167 -10.99 -0.30 -2.58
CA VAL A 167 -10.27 -0.55 -1.34
C VAL A 167 -10.61 -1.93 -0.81
N VAL A 168 -9.59 -2.74 -0.51
CA VAL A 168 -9.72 -4.03 0.15
C VAL A 168 -9.21 -3.91 1.58
N ALA A 169 -10.12 -4.02 2.54
CA ALA A 169 -9.83 -3.93 3.96
C ALA A 169 -9.75 -5.33 4.58
N GLN A 170 -8.51 -5.85 4.72
CA GLN A 170 -8.24 -7.18 5.27
C GLN A 170 -8.08 -7.10 6.78
N ALA A 171 -8.99 -7.69 7.55
CA ALA A 171 -8.97 -7.72 9.02
C ALA A 171 -8.72 -6.32 9.63
N ALA A 172 -9.33 -5.28 9.05
CA ALA A 172 -9.01 -3.88 9.28
C ALA A 172 -9.53 -3.37 10.63
N VAL A 173 -8.78 -2.44 11.24
CA VAL A 173 -9.32 -1.55 12.29
C VAL A 173 -10.10 -0.45 11.58
N VAL A 174 -11.40 -0.34 11.85
CA VAL A 174 -12.32 0.52 11.10
C VAL A 174 -12.75 1.75 11.89
N ASP A 175 -13.18 1.56 13.12
CA ASP A 175 -13.59 2.64 14.03
C ASP A 175 -12.50 2.86 15.08
N LEU A 176 -11.74 3.95 14.93
CA LEU A 176 -10.63 4.29 15.82
C LEU A 176 -11.09 4.64 17.24
N ARG A 177 -12.24 5.32 17.38
CA ARG A 177 -12.76 5.66 18.72
C ARG A 177 -13.23 4.42 19.48
N LEU A 178 -13.89 3.51 18.79
CA LEU A 178 -14.27 2.22 19.38
C LEU A 178 -13.03 1.39 19.70
N ALA A 179 -12.04 1.35 18.82
CA ALA A 179 -10.78 0.63 19.04
C ALA A 179 -10.01 1.17 20.26
N ALA A 180 -9.90 2.48 20.41
CA ALA A 180 -9.33 3.13 21.59
C ALA A 180 -10.12 2.75 22.86
N LYS A 181 -11.45 2.90 22.83
CA LYS A 181 -12.33 2.59 23.97
C LYS A 181 -12.19 1.15 24.49
N VAL A 182 -11.94 0.19 23.61
CA VAL A 182 -11.73 -1.22 23.98
C VAL A 182 -10.25 -1.58 24.18
N ASN A 183 -9.37 -0.59 24.17
CA ASN A 183 -7.92 -0.75 24.31
C ASN A 183 -7.32 -1.75 23.30
N LEU A 184 -7.78 -1.68 22.05
CA LEU A 184 -7.33 -2.57 21.00
C LEU A 184 -5.82 -2.41 20.75
N GLY A 185 -5.09 -3.53 20.77
CA GLY A 185 -3.65 -3.52 20.55
C GLY A 185 -2.85 -2.80 21.64
N SER A 186 -3.38 -2.70 22.89
CA SER A 186 -2.71 -2.04 24.03
C SER A 186 -2.35 -0.58 23.72
N SER A 187 -3.36 0.26 23.63
CA SER A 187 -3.29 1.71 23.32
C SER A 187 -2.62 2.02 21.97
N ALA A 188 -2.83 1.14 20.98
CA ALA A 188 -2.21 1.34 19.66
C ALA A 188 -2.77 2.57 18.92
N VAL A 189 -4.06 2.84 19.07
CA VAL A 189 -4.72 4.00 18.44
C VAL A 189 -4.26 5.29 19.09
N GLU A 190 -4.21 5.33 20.42
CA GLU A 190 -3.73 6.48 21.18
C GLU A 190 -2.26 6.78 20.87
N ALA A 191 -1.45 5.73 20.71
CA ALA A 191 -0.05 5.88 20.30
C ALA A 191 0.08 6.44 18.87
N LEU A 192 -0.77 5.96 17.93
CA LEU A 192 -0.82 6.50 16.57
C LEU A 192 -1.19 7.98 16.56
N LEU A 193 -2.25 8.36 17.30
CA LEU A 193 -2.86 9.68 17.22
C LEU A 193 -2.29 10.68 18.24
N GLY A 194 -1.47 10.21 19.18
CA GLY A 194 -0.79 11.05 20.16
C GLY A 194 -1.61 11.38 21.39
N GLY A 195 -2.75 10.67 21.64
CA GLY A 195 -3.58 10.86 22.84
C GLY A 195 -4.95 10.22 22.72
N GLU A 196 -5.74 10.39 23.76
CA GLU A 196 -7.12 9.91 23.87
C GLU A 196 -8.09 10.69 22.94
N PRO A 197 -9.24 10.10 22.56
CA PRO A 197 -10.20 10.72 21.65
C PRO A 197 -10.68 12.13 22.02
N ASP A 198 -10.76 12.42 23.33
CA ASP A 198 -11.20 13.72 23.83
C ASP A 198 -10.07 14.75 23.94
N GLU A 199 -8.81 14.29 24.00
CA GLU A 199 -7.61 15.12 24.05
C GLU A 199 -7.17 15.59 22.67
N VAL A 200 -7.24 14.72 21.65
CA VAL A 200 -6.77 14.94 20.29
C VAL A 200 -7.89 14.68 19.27
N SER A 201 -9.08 15.21 19.53
CA SER A 201 -10.31 14.90 18.76
C SER A 201 -10.16 15.20 17.25
N GLU A 202 -9.32 16.18 16.88
CA GLU A 202 -9.06 16.54 15.49
C GLU A 202 -8.20 15.48 14.79
N HIS A 203 -7.21 14.89 15.47
CA HIS A 203 -6.44 13.78 14.91
C HIS A 203 -7.34 12.57 14.62
N TYR A 204 -8.26 12.25 15.54
CA TYR A 204 -9.27 11.21 15.30
C TYR A 204 -10.19 11.56 14.12
N ARG A 205 -10.60 12.82 13.97
CA ARG A 205 -11.42 13.25 12.83
C ARG A 205 -10.71 13.01 11.50
N VAL A 206 -9.44 13.42 11.43
CA VAL A 206 -8.64 13.31 10.20
C VAL A 206 -8.29 11.86 9.86
N ALA A 207 -7.94 11.06 10.87
CA ALA A 207 -7.52 9.67 10.68
C ALA A 207 -8.70 8.69 10.51
N GLN A 208 -9.92 9.06 10.95
CA GLN A 208 -11.09 8.20 10.82
C GLN A 208 -11.50 8.06 9.35
N PRO A 209 -11.55 6.84 8.78
CA PRO A 209 -12.05 6.64 7.42
C PRO A 209 -13.48 7.12 7.26
N VAL A 210 -13.77 7.77 6.13
CA VAL A 210 -15.11 8.18 5.71
C VAL A 210 -15.53 7.30 4.54
N PHE A 211 -16.75 6.77 4.59
CA PHE A 211 -17.23 5.82 3.59
C PHE A 211 -18.06 6.51 2.51
N GLY A 212 -17.75 6.20 1.26
CA GLY A 212 -18.44 6.70 0.06
C GLY A 212 -17.46 7.06 -1.05
N GLY A 213 -17.93 7.01 -2.29
CA GLY A 213 -17.15 7.42 -3.47
C GLY A 213 -16.27 6.33 -4.10
N HIS A 214 -15.98 5.23 -3.39
CA HIS A 214 -15.19 4.10 -3.89
C HIS A 214 -15.81 2.76 -3.48
N ARG A 215 -15.44 1.71 -4.20
CA ARG A 215 -15.85 0.34 -3.88
C ARG A 215 -15.03 -0.18 -2.71
N ILE A 216 -15.70 -0.84 -1.75
CA ILE A 216 -15.01 -1.45 -0.60
C ILE A 216 -15.30 -2.94 -0.54
N ILE A 217 -14.26 -3.73 -0.33
CA ILE A 217 -14.31 -5.17 -0.06
C ILE A 217 -13.76 -5.38 1.35
N ALA A 218 -14.58 -5.89 2.26
CA ALA A 218 -14.20 -6.23 3.61
C ALA A 218 -13.88 -7.73 3.71
N VAL A 219 -12.63 -8.06 4.04
CA VAL A 219 -12.13 -9.44 4.11
C VAL A 219 -11.77 -9.78 5.55
N HIS A 220 -12.36 -10.84 6.15
CA HIS A 220 -12.09 -11.13 7.55
C HIS A 220 -12.31 -12.61 7.90
N GLY A 221 -11.45 -13.13 8.78
CA GLY A 221 -11.63 -14.44 9.40
C GLY A 221 -12.47 -14.35 10.67
N ARG A 222 -13.42 -15.29 10.89
CA ARG A 222 -14.29 -15.28 12.10
C ARG A 222 -13.56 -15.63 13.38
N TYR A 223 -12.40 -16.29 13.29
CA TYR A 223 -11.55 -16.62 14.44
C TYR A 223 -10.42 -15.61 14.66
N ASP A 224 -10.54 -14.41 14.09
CA ASP A 224 -9.62 -13.32 14.36
C ASP A 224 -9.70 -12.88 15.84
N GLN A 225 -8.61 -13.11 16.58
CA GLN A 225 -8.49 -12.74 18.00
C GLN A 225 -7.68 -11.44 18.19
N THR A 226 -7.19 -10.84 17.11
CA THR A 226 -6.42 -9.61 17.12
C THR A 226 -7.30 -8.40 16.85
N VAL A 227 -8.07 -8.44 15.76
CA VAL A 227 -9.07 -7.44 15.41
C VAL A 227 -10.43 -8.12 15.32
N PRO A 228 -11.41 -7.76 16.18
CA PRO A 228 -12.72 -8.39 16.13
C PRO A 228 -13.41 -8.20 14.77
N ILE A 229 -14.01 -9.25 14.23
CA ILE A 229 -14.75 -9.20 12.95
C ILE A 229 -15.87 -8.15 12.93
N SER A 230 -16.35 -7.75 14.12
CA SER A 230 -17.31 -6.66 14.25
C SER A 230 -16.80 -5.33 13.67
N GLN A 231 -15.49 -5.12 13.57
CA GLN A 231 -14.92 -3.95 12.91
C GLN A 231 -15.30 -3.93 11.42
N SER A 232 -15.18 -5.05 10.70
CA SER A 232 -15.60 -5.13 9.29
C SER A 232 -17.10 -4.90 9.09
N ALA A 233 -17.94 -5.23 10.08
CA ALA A 233 -19.38 -4.97 10.03
C ALA A 233 -19.74 -3.47 10.11
N LEU A 234 -18.78 -2.60 10.46
CA LEU A 234 -18.98 -1.15 10.52
C LEU A 234 -18.81 -0.47 9.14
N ILE A 235 -18.40 -1.20 8.11
CA ILE A 235 -18.19 -0.64 6.76
C ILE A 235 -19.50 -0.72 5.97
N PRO A 236 -20.20 0.41 5.77
CA PRO A 236 -21.49 0.40 5.09
C PRO A 236 -21.32 0.08 3.60
N GLY A 237 -22.16 -0.80 3.06
CA GLY A 237 -22.18 -1.13 1.64
C GLY A 237 -20.99 -1.93 1.13
N ALA A 238 -20.10 -2.41 2.01
CA ALA A 238 -18.97 -3.23 1.59
C ALA A 238 -19.40 -4.61 1.08
N VAL A 239 -18.68 -5.12 0.08
CA VAL A 239 -18.74 -6.55 -0.28
C VAL A 239 -18.00 -7.35 0.78
N GLY A 240 -18.72 -8.22 1.49
CA GLY A 240 -18.13 -9.03 2.57
C GLY A 240 -17.55 -10.35 2.06
N ILE A 241 -16.29 -10.60 2.35
CA ILE A 241 -15.62 -11.90 2.15
C ILE A 241 -15.17 -12.42 3.51
N PHE A 242 -15.95 -13.35 4.06
CA PHE A 242 -15.70 -13.88 5.40
C PHE A 242 -15.43 -15.38 5.34
N SER A 243 -14.45 -15.84 6.16
CA SER A 243 -14.16 -17.26 6.36
C SER A 243 -14.61 -17.68 7.76
N ASP A 244 -15.33 -18.80 7.84
CA ASP A 244 -15.81 -19.35 9.11
C ASP A 244 -14.68 -19.97 9.97
N THR A 245 -13.50 -20.19 9.38
CA THR A 245 -12.34 -20.79 10.04
C THR A 245 -11.10 -19.89 10.02
N GLY A 246 -11.14 -18.77 9.30
CA GLY A 246 -10.00 -17.86 9.13
C GLY A 246 -9.64 -17.10 10.39
N THR A 247 -8.35 -16.87 10.56
CA THR A 247 -7.73 -16.07 11.64
C THR A 247 -7.26 -14.71 11.11
N HIS A 248 -6.55 -13.93 11.94
CA HIS A 248 -6.03 -12.60 11.59
C HIS A 248 -5.04 -12.60 10.41
N PHE A 249 -4.23 -13.66 10.30
CA PHE A 249 -3.14 -13.74 9.31
C PHE A 249 -3.48 -14.58 8.08
N ASP A 250 -4.58 -15.32 8.09
CA ASP A 250 -4.96 -16.17 6.94
C ASP A 250 -5.33 -15.33 5.71
N VAL A 251 -5.64 -14.06 5.88
CA VAL A 251 -5.85 -13.09 4.79
C VAL A 251 -4.55 -12.78 4.01
N LEU A 252 -3.38 -13.11 4.59
CA LEU A 252 -2.05 -12.89 4.00
C LEU A 252 -1.51 -14.14 3.29
N ASP A 253 -2.22 -15.26 3.36
CA ASP A 253 -1.84 -16.48 2.66
C ASP A 253 -2.47 -16.51 1.26
N PRO A 254 -1.68 -16.47 0.17
CA PRO A 254 -2.20 -16.52 -1.20
C PRO A 254 -2.91 -17.84 -1.54
N GLY A 255 -2.69 -18.91 -0.76
CA GLY A 255 -3.39 -20.18 -0.89
C GLY A 255 -4.72 -20.26 -0.12
N HIS A 256 -5.00 -19.33 0.78
CA HIS A 256 -6.20 -19.35 1.58
C HIS A 256 -7.44 -18.85 0.83
N ASP A 257 -8.62 -19.37 1.15
CA ASP A 257 -9.89 -19.03 0.48
C ASP A 257 -10.23 -17.54 0.56
N LEU A 258 -9.85 -16.86 1.62
CA LEU A 258 -10.03 -15.42 1.77
C LEU A 258 -9.32 -14.63 0.66
N TRP A 259 -8.07 -14.97 0.35
CA TRP A 259 -7.33 -14.34 -0.74
C TRP A 259 -7.85 -14.77 -2.10
N LEU A 260 -8.08 -16.06 -2.33
CA LEU A 260 -8.59 -16.58 -3.59
C LEU A 260 -9.95 -15.96 -3.98
N ARG A 261 -10.83 -15.74 -3.01
CA ARG A 261 -12.10 -15.05 -3.22
C ARG A 261 -11.90 -13.54 -3.43
N THR A 262 -10.91 -12.93 -2.78
CA THR A 262 -10.58 -11.52 -2.98
C THR A 262 -10.10 -11.27 -4.41
N VAL A 263 -9.15 -12.06 -4.91
CA VAL A 263 -8.66 -11.90 -6.30
C VAL A 263 -9.74 -12.20 -7.34
N ALA A 264 -10.63 -13.17 -7.07
CA ALA A 264 -11.80 -13.44 -7.92
C ALA A 264 -12.76 -12.25 -7.94
N GLU A 265 -13.06 -11.65 -6.79
CA GLU A 265 -13.93 -10.47 -6.66
C GLU A 265 -13.33 -9.22 -7.34
N LEU A 266 -12.00 -9.11 -7.36
CA LEU A 266 -11.26 -8.06 -8.08
C LEU A 266 -11.17 -8.35 -9.60
N GLY A 267 -11.58 -9.52 -10.07
CA GLY A 267 -11.47 -9.92 -11.46
C GLY A 267 -10.03 -10.16 -11.94
N LEU A 268 -9.11 -10.45 -11.01
CA LEU A 268 -7.72 -10.75 -11.36
C LEU A 268 -7.61 -12.14 -11.97
N SER A 269 -6.87 -12.27 -13.06
CA SER A 269 -6.68 -13.53 -13.78
C SER A 269 -6.01 -14.58 -12.89
N ASN A 270 -6.24 -15.86 -13.17
CA ASN A 270 -5.44 -16.91 -12.55
C ASN A 270 -3.99 -16.79 -13.01
N PRO A 271 -3.00 -17.07 -12.14
CA PRO A 271 -1.60 -17.12 -12.56
C PRO A 271 -1.45 -18.16 -13.69
N ASN A 272 -0.75 -17.81 -14.74
CA ASN A 272 -0.43 -18.71 -15.86
C ASN A 272 0.59 -19.76 -15.46
#